data_74a4c13876ee97a59fc9b7e4af8e2fff
#
_entry.id   74a4c13876ee97a59fc9b7e4af8e2fff
#
_cell.length_a   1.000
_cell.length_b   1.000
_cell.length_c   1.000
_cell.angle_alpha   90.00
_cell.angle_beta   90.00
_cell.angle_gamma   90.00
#
_symmetry.space_group_name_H-M   'P 1'
#
loop_
_entity.id
_entity.type
_entity.pdbx_description
1 polymer ?
#
loop_
_entity_poly.entity_id
_entity_poly.type
_entity_poly.pdbx_seq_one_letter_code
_entity_poly.pdbx_strand_id
1 'polypeptide(L)' 'MAQRSRQQVVWTVGMTWWRLAEDVYGDGSAWIRIAEANPQYNAARMVPGTVLDVPMLEQAVSGI' A
#
# COMPACT_ATOMS: atom_id res chain seq x y z
N MET A 1 -6.47 -2.51 -20.85
CA MET A 1 -6.56 -2.25 -20.39
C MET A 1 -5.88 -2.03 -19.49
N ALA A 2 -5.51 -1.80 -19.02
CA ALA A 2 -5.03 -1.66 -18.28
C ALA A 2 -5.13 -1.57 -17.20
N GLN A 3 -5.01 -1.56 -16.64
CA GLN A 3 -4.96 -1.49 -15.75
C GLN A 3 -4.83 -1.46 -14.87
N ARG A 4 -5.20 -1.51 -14.25
CA ARG A 4 -5.08 -1.28 -13.35
C ARG A 4 -4.21 -1.59 -12.43
N SER A 5 -3.88 -1.37 -11.93
CA SER A 5 -2.76 -1.47 -11.12
C SER A 5 -2.95 -1.00 -9.74
N ARG A 6 -4.06 -1.26 -9.19
CA ARG A 6 -4.41 -0.83 -7.86
C ARG A 6 -5.11 -1.97 -7.18
N GLN A 7 -4.83 -2.20 -5.90
CA GLN A 7 -5.58 -3.18 -5.16
C GLN A 7 -5.94 -2.59 -3.82
N GLN A 8 -6.94 -3.14 -3.17
CA GLN A 8 -7.38 -2.66 -1.89
C GLN A 8 -7.02 -3.65 -0.82
N VAL A 9 -6.60 -3.13 0.31
CA VAL A 9 -6.20 -3.95 1.44
C VAL A 9 -6.87 -3.39 2.68
N VAL A 10 -7.37 -4.27 3.54
CA VAL A 10 -8.00 -3.86 4.77
C VAL A 10 -6.96 -3.84 5.88
N TRP A 11 -6.88 -2.73 6.60
CA TRP A 11 -5.99 -2.63 7.75
C TRP A 11 -6.56 -3.49 8.87
N THR A 12 -5.74 -4.36 9.43
CA THR A 12 -6.20 -5.24 10.47
C THR A 12 -5.46 -4.97 11.78
N VAL A 13 -5.99 -5.49 12.86
CA VAL A 13 -5.38 -5.33 14.18
C VAL A 13 -3.96 -5.90 14.13
N GLY A 14 -3.01 -5.14 14.64
CA GLY A 14 -1.62 -5.58 14.67
C GLY A 14 -0.84 -5.33 13.41
N MET A 15 -1.49 -4.79 12.38
CA MET A 15 -0.78 -4.51 11.13
C MET A 15 0.12 -3.30 11.31
N THR A 16 1.23 -3.28 10.57
CA THR A 16 2.09 -2.13 10.52
C THR A 16 2.33 -1.77 9.06
N TRP A 17 2.70 -0.52 8.84
CA TRP A 17 2.97 -0.05 7.47
C TRP A 17 4.11 -0.83 6.83
N TRP A 18 5.16 -1.07 7.59
CA TRP A 18 6.31 -1.79 7.08
C TRP A 18 5.92 -3.20 6.64
N ARG A 19 5.17 -3.87 7.51
CA ARG A 19 4.77 -5.23 7.23
C ARG A 19 3.86 -5.29 6.01
N LEU A 20 2.94 -4.33 5.92
CA LEU A 20 2.03 -4.29 4.79
C LEU A 20 2.82 -4.11 3.50
N ALA A 21 3.78 -3.20 3.47
CA ALA A 21 4.58 -2.98 2.28
C ALA A 21 5.41 -4.21 1.94
N GLU A 22 5.91 -4.92 2.95
CA GLU A 22 6.62 -6.15 2.69
C GLU A 22 5.72 -7.18 2.02
N ASP A 23 4.49 -7.27 2.48
CA ASP A 23 3.56 -8.24 1.94
C ASP A 23 3.16 -7.94 0.50
N VAL A 24 2.93 -6.68 0.19
CA VAL A 24 2.43 -6.35 -1.14
C VAL A 24 3.52 -6.01 -2.14
N TYR A 25 4.65 -5.51 -1.69
CA TYR A 25 5.73 -5.10 -2.59
C TYR A 25 7.00 -5.92 -2.40
N GLY A 26 7.09 -6.65 -1.32
CA GLY A 26 8.33 -7.33 -1.01
C GLY A 26 9.39 -6.40 -0.43
N ASP A 27 9.01 -5.20 -0.03
CA ASP A 27 9.95 -4.19 0.44
C ASP A 27 9.25 -3.29 1.45
N GLY A 28 9.57 -3.45 2.71
CA GLY A 28 8.93 -2.67 3.77
C GLY A 28 9.16 -1.18 3.65
N SER A 29 10.31 -0.79 3.10
CA SER A 29 10.62 0.64 3.01
C SER A 29 9.72 1.34 2.00
N ALA A 30 8.98 0.62 1.19
CA ALA A 30 8.07 1.21 0.22
C ALA A 30 6.73 1.62 0.85
N TRP A 31 6.56 1.45 2.16
CA TRP A 31 5.31 1.79 2.82
C TRP A 31 4.87 3.23 2.57
N ILE A 32 5.81 4.12 2.36
CA ILE A 32 5.50 5.51 2.13
C ILE A 32 4.62 5.69 0.90
N ARG A 33 4.79 4.85 -0.11
CA ARG A 33 3.98 4.95 -1.30
C ARG A 33 2.53 4.65 -1.00
N ILE A 34 2.28 3.73 -0.09
CA ILE A 34 0.91 3.41 0.29
C ILE A 34 0.33 4.57 1.09
N ALA A 35 1.11 5.12 2.01
CA ALA A 35 0.63 6.22 2.83
C ALA A 35 0.30 7.43 1.95
N GLU A 36 1.13 7.72 0.97
CA GLU A 36 0.90 8.84 0.07
C GLU A 36 -0.32 8.65 -0.81
N ALA A 37 -0.65 7.41 -1.11
CA ALA A 37 -1.81 7.10 -1.94
C ALA A 37 -3.11 7.22 -1.16
N ASN A 38 -3.02 7.37 0.17
CA ASN A 38 -4.21 7.44 1.02
C ASN A 38 -4.15 8.66 1.93
N PRO A 39 -4.07 9.86 1.35
CA PRO A 39 -3.86 11.07 2.15
C PRO A 39 -5.03 11.42 3.04
N GLN A 40 -6.19 10.82 2.80
CA GLN A 40 -7.36 11.09 3.62
C GLN A 40 -7.28 10.43 5.00
N TYR A 41 -6.33 9.52 5.20
CA TYR A 41 -6.19 8.85 6.47
C TYR A 41 -4.95 9.34 7.21
N ASN A 42 -5.03 9.30 8.52
CA ASN A 42 -3.89 9.67 9.35
C ASN A 42 -3.00 8.44 9.51
N ALA A 43 -1.83 8.46 8.86
CA ALA A 43 -0.96 7.30 8.86
C ALA A 43 -0.48 6.91 10.26
N ALA A 44 -0.45 7.86 11.18
CA ALA A 44 0.00 7.57 12.55
C ALA A 44 -1.11 6.96 13.40
N ARG A 45 -2.33 6.93 12.91
CA ARG A 45 -3.47 6.45 13.69
C ARG A 45 -4.41 5.67 12.83
N MET A 46 -3.97 4.51 12.41
CA MET A 46 -4.82 3.67 11.57
C MET A 46 -5.80 2.89 12.40
N VAL A 47 -7.01 2.77 11.89
CA VAL A 47 -8.09 2.07 12.57
C VAL A 47 -8.36 0.75 11.84
N PRO A 48 -8.45 -0.36 12.57
CA PRO A 48 -8.76 -1.64 11.93
C PRO A 48 -10.06 -1.54 11.17
N GLY A 49 -10.08 -2.13 9.99
CA GLY A 49 -11.24 -2.07 9.11
C GLY A 49 -11.11 -1.04 8.02
N THR A 50 -10.12 -0.15 8.12
CA THR A 50 -9.91 0.86 7.10
C THR A 50 -9.46 0.19 5.80
N VAL A 51 -10.06 0.59 4.70
CA VAL A 51 -9.70 0.06 3.39
C VAL A 51 -8.72 1.02 2.73
N LEU A 52 -7.56 0.51 2.36
CA LEU A 52 -6.51 1.29 1.74
C LEU A 52 -6.38 0.95 0.28
N ASP A 53 -6.08 1.95 -0.52
CA ASP A 53 -5.70 1.73 -1.90
C ASP A 53 -4.20 1.49 -1.93
N VAL A 54 -3.79 0.43 -2.56
CA VAL A 54 -2.37 0.09 -2.65
C VAL A 54 -1.97 0.13 -4.11
N PRO A 55 -1.24 1.16 -4.53
CA PRO A 55 -0.82 1.24 -5.92
C PRO A 55 0.22 0.17 -6.19
N MET A 56 0.10 -0.48 -7.32
CA MET A 56 1.07 -1.49 -7.69
C MET A 56 2.27 -0.82 -8.30
N LEU A 57 3.44 -1.32 -7.97
CA LEU A 57 4.67 -0.78 -8.54
C LEU A 57 4.91 -1.49 -9.83
N GLU A 58 4.74 -0.76 -10.91
CA GLU A 58 4.84 -1.40 -12.18
C GLU A 58 6.11 -1.18 -12.86
N GLN A 59 6.95 -0.52 -12.22
CA GLN A 59 8.15 -0.19 -12.83
C GLN A 59 8.88 -1.30 -13.31
N ALA A 60 8.53 -2.32 -12.80
CA ALA A 60 9.21 -3.36 -13.26
C ALA A 60 9.30 -3.32 -14.65
N VAL A 61 8.59 -2.68 -15.10
CA VAL A 61 8.61 -2.78 -16.32
C VAL A 61 9.37 -2.03 -16.98
N SER A 62 9.46 -1.58 -16.88
CA SER A 62 9.89 -1.03 -17.63
C SER A 62 10.92 -1.05 -18.05
N GLY A 63 11.18 -1.25 -17.88
CA GLY A 63 11.95 -1.38 -18.24
C GLY A 63 12.59 -1.40 -19.21
N ILE A 64 12.66 -1.47 -19.40
CA ILE A 64 13.00 -1.58 -20.20
C ILE A 64 13.38 -1.41 -20.71
#